data_8614700df953e1daf07f2331e2482156
#
_entry.id   8614700df953e1daf07f2331e2482156
#
_cell.length_a   1.000
_cell.length_b   1.000
_cell.length_c   1.000
_cell.angle_alpha   90.00
_cell.angle_beta   90.00
_cell.angle_gamma   90.00
#
_symmetry.space_group_name_H-M   'P 1'
#
loop_
_entity.id
_entity.type
_entity.pdbx_description
1 polymer ?
#
loop_
_entity_poly.entity_id
_entity_poly.type
_entity_poly.pdbx_seq_one_letter_code
_entity_poly.pdbx_strand_id
1 'polypeptide(L)'
;MKGRIVVLISLAWLFFLAGHAQEQVNSEVKKVYVVFKTHLDVGFTDLSSKVEYNYVHEFIPKALDVAERLRKDGQGERYVWTTGSWLIWRYLQTASPKEVKRLEKAIARGDIVWNGVPYTVESESMNLDLFETCLSLTRKLDKKYGKHTIAAKMTDVPGHTRSIIAPMNRAGIQFLHIGVNSACPVPDVPAFCRWRDPDGNELILAYQQDYGTESLLPDGQTAVAINFTGDNHGPHSYERVKAIYADLRKRYPNARLIACSFNEIAKDLLKCKEQLPVVTSEIGDTWIYGYGSAPIRMAKFRALSVLYSQWLKDGKLKRGSDEDLNFAVELGLIGEHTQGMDIP
;
A
#
# COMPACT_ATOMS: atom_id res chain seq x y z
N MET A 1 -6.77 -62.86 -47.72
CA MET A 1 -7.44 -62.67 -46.43
C MET A 1 -6.97 -61.34 -45.88
N LYS A 2 -7.85 -60.34 -45.85
CA LYS A 2 -7.56 -58.96 -45.39
C LYS A 2 -8.17 -58.84 -43.99
N GLY A 3 -7.28 -58.72 -42.96
CA GLY A 3 -7.71 -58.45 -41.60
C GLY A 3 -7.91 -56.91 -41.40
N ARG A 4 -9.12 -56.53 -41.03
CA ARG A 4 -9.45 -55.16 -40.63
C ARG A 4 -9.18 -54.99 -39.12
N ILE A 5 -8.24 -54.12 -38.77
CA ILE A 5 -8.04 -53.68 -37.41
C ILE A 5 -9.05 -52.54 -37.15
N VAL A 6 -9.95 -52.75 -36.20
CA VAL A 6 -10.86 -51.75 -35.68
C VAL A 6 -10.20 -51.10 -34.50
N VAL A 7 -9.84 -49.80 -34.63
CA VAL A 7 -9.33 -48.98 -33.54
C VAL A 7 -10.53 -48.32 -32.84
N LEU A 8 -10.82 -48.76 -31.62
CA LEU A 8 -11.79 -48.14 -30.72
C LEU A 8 -11.13 -46.92 -30.07
N ILE A 9 -11.53 -45.73 -30.51
CA ILE A 9 -11.16 -44.47 -29.86
C ILE A 9 -12.16 -44.23 -28.72
N SER A 10 -11.71 -44.47 -27.49
CA SER A 10 -12.45 -44.08 -26.28
C SER A 10 -12.28 -42.58 -26.05
N LEU A 11 -13.32 -41.78 -26.34
CA LEU A 11 -13.40 -40.41 -25.93
C LEU A 11 -13.64 -40.36 -24.41
N ALA A 12 -12.56 -40.13 -23.65
CA ALA A 12 -12.68 -39.75 -22.24
C ALA A 12 -13.09 -38.29 -22.20
N TRP A 13 -14.33 -38.01 -21.86
CA TRP A 13 -14.79 -36.68 -21.49
C TRP A 13 -14.20 -36.32 -20.10
N LEU A 14 -13.12 -35.59 -20.11
CA LEU A 14 -12.61 -34.89 -18.92
C LEU A 14 -13.60 -33.74 -18.62
N PHE A 15 -14.53 -33.98 -17.72
CA PHE A 15 -15.23 -32.92 -17.01
C PHE A 15 -14.21 -32.17 -16.16
N PHE A 16 -13.72 -31.04 -16.64
CA PHE A 16 -13.13 -30.03 -15.81
C PHE A 16 -14.25 -29.49 -14.91
N LEU A 17 -14.40 -30.08 -13.72
CA LEU A 17 -15.05 -29.46 -12.61
C LEU A 17 -14.15 -28.27 -12.23
N ALA A 18 -14.45 -27.10 -12.77
CA ALA A 18 -14.02 -25.84 -12.18
C ALA A 18 -14.63 -25.81 -10.77
N GLY A 19 -13.89 -26.33 -9.81
CA GLY A 19 -14.21 -26.20 -8.41
C GLY A 19 -14.18 -24.70 -8.10
N HIS A 20 -15.35 -24.07 -8.11
CA HIS A 20 -15.54 -22.83 -7.36
C HIS A 20 -15.22 -23.25 -5.92
N ALA A 21 -14.04 -22.85 -5.43
CA ALA A 21 -13.77 -22.95 -4.01
C ALA A 21 -14.90 -22.17 -3.34
N GLN A 22 -15.82 -22.88 -2.72
CA GLN A 22 -16.93 -22.30 -1.99
C GLN A 22 -16.27 -21.53 -0.86
N GLU A 23 -16.23 -20.20 -0.95
CA GLU A 23 -15.61 -19.34 0.05
C GLU A 23 -16.22 -19.69 1.40
N GLN A 24 -15.38 -20.19 2.30
CA GLN A 24 -15.81 -20.80 3.54
C GLN A 24 -16.48 -19.77 4.44
N VAL A 25 -17.74 -20.00 4.79
CA VAL A 25 -18.46 -19.16 5.76
C VAL A 25 -17.79 -19.26 7.11
N ASN A 26 -17.44 -18.13 7.71
CA ASN A 26 -16.86 -18.06 9.05
C ASN A 26 -17.76 -17.23 9.98
N SER A 27 -18.59 -17.89 10.76
CA SER A 27 -19.52 -17.30 11.72
C SER A 27 -18.87 -16.84 13.02
N GLU A 28 -17.62 -17.22 13.29
CA GLU A 28 -16.88 -16.86 14.50
C GLU A 28 -16.33 -15.44 14.43
N VAL A 29 -16.10 -14.93 13.22
CA VAL A 29 -15.65 -13.55 13.01
C VAL A 29 -16.76 -12.59 13.42
N LYS A 30 -16.40 -11.63 14.28
CA LYS A 30 -17.31 -10.59 14.80
C LYS A 30 -17.10 -9.22 14.17
N LYS A 31 -15.93 -9.02 13.55
CA LYS A 31 -15.52 -7.77 12.93
C LYS A 31 -14.74 -8.01 11.65
N VAL A 32 -15.04 -7.27 10.59
CA VAL A 32 -14.25 -7.24 9.36
C VAL A 32 -13.82 -5.81 9.07
N TYR A 33 -12.53 -5.57 9.03
CA TYR A 33 -11.95 -4.35 8.50
C TYR A 33 -11.90 -4.43 6.98
N VAL A 34 -12.61 -3.52 6.32
CA VAL A 34 -12.67 -3.44 4.85
C VAL A 34 -11.78 -2.29 4.39
N VAL A 35 -10.62 -2.63 3.84
CA VAL A 35 -9.65 -1.66 3.34
C VAL A 35 -9.75 -1.57 1.82
N PHE A 36 -9.91 -0.37 1.31
CA PHE A 36 -9.79 -0.07 -0.13
C PHE A 36 -8.52 0.74 -0.35
N LYS A 37 -7.58 0.18 -1.10
CA LYS A 37 -6.31 0.85 -1.40
C LYS A 37 -6.09 1.01 -2.88
N THR A 38 -5.18 1.90 -3.26
CA THR A 38 -4.57 1.92 -4.58
C THR A 38 -3.15 1.36 -4.51
N HIS A 39 -2.69 0.80 -5.61
CA HIS A 39 -1.27 0.63 -5.89
C HIS A 39 -0.85 1.68 -6.91
N LEU A 40 0.20 2.40 -6.60
CA LEU A 40 0.77 3.47 -7.43
C LEU A 40 2.15 3.02 -7.89
N ASP A 41 2.35 3.04 -9.18
CA ASP A 41 3.66 2.99 -9.84
C ASP A 41 3.90 4.33 -10.51
N VAL A 42 4.90 5.05 -10.07
CA VAL A 42 5.25 6.34 -10.70
C VAL A 42 6.17 6.07 -11.89
N GLY A 43 5.59 6.01 -13.10
CA GLY A 43 6.34 5.87 -14.33
C GLY A 43 6.68 4.45 -14.76
N PHE A 44 6.17 3.40 -14.11
CA PHE A 44 6.38 2.00 -14.52
C PHE A 44 5.38 1.57 -15.59
N THR A 45 4.08 1.76 -15.35
CA THR A 45 2.99 1.37 -16.27
C THR A 45 2.83 2.35 -17.45
N ASP A 46 3.31 3.58 -17.30
CA ASP A 46 3.28 4.65 -18.31
C ASP A 46 4.29 5.75 -17.94
N LEU A 47 4.37 6.82 -18.71
CA LEU A 47 5.15 8.02 -18.34
C LEU A 47 4.64 8.58 -17.00
N SER A 48 5.55 8.95 -16.11
CA SER A 48 5.20 9.46 -14.76
C SER A 48 4.23 10.65 -14.80
N SER A 49 4.41 11.56 -15.76
CA SER A 49 3.50 12.69 -15.97
C SER A 49 2.08 12.25 -16.35
N LYS A 50 1.94 11.15 -17.09
CA LYS A 50 0.63 10.60 -17.46
C LYS A 50 -0.02 9.85 -16.31
N VAL A 51 0.75 9.10 -15.56
CA VAL A 51 0.25 8.45 -14.32
C VAL A 51 -0.24 9.52 -13.35
N GLU A 52 0.56 10.55 -13.08
CA GLU A 52 0.16 11.67 -12.22
C GLU A 52 -1.12 12.34 -12.74
N TYR A 53 -1.19 12.64 -14.04
CA TYR A 53 -2.37 13.23 -14.66
C TYR A 53 -3.63 12.39 -14.43
N ASN A 54 -3.55 11.07 -14.64
CA ASN A 54 -4.68 10.17 -14.43
C ASN A 54 -5.14 10.16 -12.97
N TYR A 55 -4.21 10.14 -12.01
CA TYR A 55 -4.57 10.20 -10.59
C TYR A 55 -5.26 11.51 -10.22
N VAL A 56 -4.72 12.63 -10.69
CA VAL A 56 -5.24 13.96 -10.35
C VAL A 56 -6.59 14.22 -11.03
N HIS A 57 -6.71 13.92 -12.33
CA HIS A 57 -7.88 14.34 -13.12
C HIS A 57 -8.96 13.27 -13.26
N GLU A 58 -8.65 11.99 -12.99
CA GLU A 58 -9.60 10.92 -13.14
C GLU A 58 -9.83 10.12 -11.84
N PHE A 59 -8.78 9.60 -11.21
CA PHE A 59 -8.93 8.59 -10.17
C PHE A 59 -9.36 9.20 -8.82
N ILE A 60 -8.75 10.30 -8.39
CA ILE A 60 -9.19 10.99 -7.17
C ILE A 60 -10.63 11.50 -7.32
N PRO A 61 -11.02 12.19 -8.42
CA PRO A 61 -12.43 12.53 -8.66
C PRO A 61 -13.40 11.35 -8.60
N LYS A 62 -13.06 10.22 -9.27
CA LYS A 62 -13.88 8.98 -9.21
C LYS A 62 -14.00 8.42 -7.79
N ALA A 63 -12.92 8.41 -7.01
CA ALA A 63 -12.96 7.95 -5.61
C ALA A 63 -13.92 8.82 -4.77
N LEU A 64 -13.89 10.13 -4.98
CA LEU A 64 -14.80 11.07 -4.35
C LEU A 64 -16.26 10.80 -4.75
N ASP A 65 -16.54 10.55 -6.05
CA ASP A 65 -17.88 10.22 -6.54
C ASP A 65 -18.42 8.94 -5.89
N VAL A 66 -17.62 7.88 -5.82
CA VAL A 66 -18.00 6.61 -5.20
C VAL A 66 -18.33 6.79 -3.72
N ALA A 67 -17.46 7.49 -2.98
CA ALA A 67 -17.66 7.74 -1.56
C ALA A 67 -18.93 8.58 -1.29
N GLU A 68 -19.17 9.62 -2.09
CA GLU A 68 -20.36 10.47 -1.98
C GLU A 68 -21.64 9.72 -2.34
N ARG A 69 -21.62 8.86 -3.36
CA ARG A 69 -22.77 8.05 -3.77
C ARG A 69 -23.14 7.06 -2.67
N LEU A 70 -22.19 6.30 -2.12
CA LEU A 70 -22.46 5.37 -1.02
C LEU A 70 -23.04 6.05 0.22
N ARG A 71 -22.58 7.26 0.54
CA ARG A 71 -23.16 8.04 1.64
C ARG A 71 -24.60 8.47 1.38
N LYS A 72 -24.94 8.82 0.14
CA LYS A 72 -26.31 9.19 -0.24
C LYS A 72 -27.25 8.00 -0.16
N ASP A 73 -26.80 6.81 -0.47
CA ASP A 73 -27.61 5.59 -0.38
C ASP A 73 -28.04 5.25 1.04
N GLY A 74 -27.29 5.69 2.06
CA GLY A 74 -27.65 5.54 3.47
C GLY A 74 -27.71 4.10 3.99
N GLN A 75 -27.21 3.11 3.24
CA GLN A 75 -27.29 1.68 3.61
C GLN A 75 -26.15 1.20 4.53
N GLY A 76 -25.29 2.11 4.96
CA GLY A 76 -24.20 1.85 5.90
C GLY A 76 -22.87 1.44 5.28
N GLU A 77 -22.83 1.10 3.99
CA GLU A 77 -21.54 0.89 3.32
C GLU A 77 -20.79 2.21 3.15
N ARG A 78 -19.48 2.14 3.29
CA ARG A 78 -18.60 3.29 3.10
C ARG A 78 -17.45 2.91 2.19
N TYR A 79 -16.95 3.90 1.47
CA TYR A 79 -15.71 3.79 0.71
C TYR A 79 -14.66 4.67 1.38
N VAL A 80 -13.67 4.05 2.02
CA VAL A 80 -12.51 4.71 2.60
C VAL A 80 -11.30 4.38 1.72
N TRP A 81 -10.96 5.30 0.81
CA TRP A 81 -9.88 5.05 -0.14
C TRP A 81 -8.54 5.49 0.45
N THR A 82 -7.61 4.52 0.54
CA THR A 82 -6.28 4.71 1.12
C THR A 82 -5.24 4.86 0.02
N THR A 83 -4.49 5.96 0.07
CA THR A 83 -3.41 6.26 -0.88
C THR A 83 -2.08 6.52 -0.17
N GLY A 84 -1.00 6.70 -0.92
CA GLY A 84 0.20 7.35 -0.41
C GLY A 84 -0.03 8.85 -0.19
N SER A 85 0.67 9.45 0.76
CA SER A 85 0.52 10.87 1.07
C SER A 85 0.94 11.78 -0.09
N TRP A 86 1.84 11.32 -0.97
CA TRP A 86 2.28 12.06 -2.15
C TRP A 86 1.15 12.38 -3.12
N LEU A 87 0.25 11.43 -3.41
CA LEU A 87 -0.89 11.67 -4.30
C LEU A 87 -1.80 12.78 -3.79
N ILE A 88 -2.05 12.80 -2.49
CA ILE A 88 -2.86 13.87 -1.86
C ILE A 88 -2.14 15.22 -1.96
N TRP A 89 -0.84 15.23 -1.68
CA TRP A 89 -0.02 16.43 -1.77
C TRP A 89 0.02 17.00 -3.20
N ARG A 90 0.22 16.16 -4.23
CA ARG A 90 0.19 16.58 -5.65
C ARG A 90 -1.18 17.11 -6.05
N TYR A 91 -2.26 16.45 -5.67
CA TYR A 91 -3.61 16.94 -5.95
C TYR A 91 -3.87 18.32 -5.33
N LEU A 92 -3.42 18.55 -4.11
CA LEU A 92 -3.57 19.85 -3.45
C LEU A 92 -2.79 20.98 -4.14
N GLN A 93 -1.74 20.65 -4.88
CA GLN A 93 -0.93 21.64 -5.62
C GLN A 93 -1.46 21.92 -7.03
N THR A 94 -2.12 20.94 -7.65
CA THR A 94 -2.45 20.98 -9.09
C THR A 94 -3.94 21.11 -9.38
N ALA A 95 -4.81 20.67 -8.46
CA ALA A 95 -6.25 20.75 -8.65
C ALA A 95 -6.81 22.19 -8.45
N SER A 96 -7.94 22.46 -9.05
CA SER A 96 -8.63 23.75 -8.88
C SER A 96 -9.09 23.98 -7.43
N PRO A 97 -9.29 25.21 -6.98
CA PRO A 97 -9.78 25.50 -5.62
C PRO A 97 -11.11 24.80 -5.28
N LYS A 98 -11.99 24.60 -6.27
CA LYS A 98 -13.24 23.86 -6.09
C LYS A 98 -13.00 22.38 -5.79
N GLU A 99 -12.09 21.77 -6.53
CA GLU A 99 -11.72 20.36 -6.38
C GLU A 99 -10.96 20.12 -5.06
N VAL A 100 -10.02 21.00 -4.71
CA VAL A 100 -9.36 20.99 -3.41
C VAL A 100 -10.37 21.02 -2.27
N LYS A 101 -11.35 21.94 -2.30
CA LYS A 101 -12.41 22.03 -1.29
C LYS A 101 -13.27 20.75 -1.20
N ARG A 102 -13.49 20.08 -2.34
CA ARG A 102 -14.21 18.79 -2.39
C ARG A 102 -13.39 17.70 -1.70
N LEU A 103 -12.08 17.59 -2.03
CA LEU A 103 -11.16 16.67 -1.39
C LEU A 103 -11.08 16.90 0.12
N GLU A 104 -10.95 18.15 0.57
CA GLU A 104 -10.87 18.51 1.99
C GLU A 104 -12.11 18.07 2.78
N LYS A 105 -13.30 18.20 2.18
CA LYS A 105 -14.54 17.66 2.76
C LYS A 105 -14.49 16.13 2.90
N ALA A 106 -13.97 15.43 1.91
CA ALA A 106 -13.83 13.97 1.95
C ALA A 106 -12.79 13.53 2.99
N ILE A 107 -11.67 14.25 3.13
CA ILE A 107 -10.66 14.03 4.18
C ILE A 107 -11.29 14.23 5.57
N ALA A 108 -12.07 15.30 5.76
CA ALA A 108 -12.75 15.57 7.03
C ALA A 108 -13.71 14.43 7.41
N ARG A 109 -14.46 13.89 6.44
CA ARG A 109 -15.37 12.74 6.62
C ARG A 109 -14.65 11.39 6.78
N GLY A 110 -13.35 11.31 6.47
CA GLY A 110 -12.58 10.07 6.45
C GLY A 110 -12.90 9.17 5.27
N ASP A 111 -13.33 9.73 4.12
CA ASP A 111 -13.55 8.97 2.89
C ASP A 111 -12.26 8.83 2.07
N ILE A 112 -11.37 9.80 2.17
CA ILE A 112 -10.01 9.78 1.62
C ILE A 112 -9.02 9.84 2.77
N VAL A 113 -8.09 8.90 2.79
CA VAL A 113 -7.05 8.78 3.82
C VAL A 113 -5.71 8.48 3.16
N TRP A 114 -4.64 8.71 3.89
CA TRP A 114 -3.28 8.37 3.45
C TRP A 114 -2.59 7.48 4.47
N ASN A 115 -1.55 6.79 4.02
CA ASN A 115 -0.65 6.01 4.87
C ASN A 115 0.65 6.78 5.18
N GLY A 116 1.47 6.21 6.06
CA GLY A 116 2.64 6.87 6.64
C GLY A 116 3.77 7.16 5.67
N VAL A 117 3.86 6.44 4.54
CA VAL A 117 4.87 6.67 3.49
C VAL A 117 4.24 7.38 2.29
N PRO A 118 4.96 8.28 1.61
CA PRO A 118 4.41 9.03 0.48
C PRO A 118 4.11 8.13 -0.74
N TYR A 119 4.97 7.17 -1.01
CA TYR A 119 4.91 6.17 -2.09
C TYR A 119 5.72 4.95 -1.69
N THR A 120 5.60 3.82 -2.41
CA THR A 120 6.45 2.64 -2.20
C THR A 120 7.86 2.94 -2.70
N VAL A 121 8.87 2.62 -1.89
CA VAL A 121 10.28 2.85 -2.24
C VAL A 121 11.08 1.55 -2.18
N GLU A 122 12.12 1.47 -2.99
CA GLU A 122 13.20 0.52 -2.83
C GLU A 122 14.13 1.04 -1.72
N SER A 123 13.88 0.63 -0.49
CA SER A 123 14.50 1.22 0.71
C SER A 123 16.02 1.12 0.73
N GLU A 124 16.60 0.11 0.07
CA GLU A 124 18.05 -0.05 -0.07
C GLU A 124 18.71 1.06 -0.92
N SER A 125 17.95 1.73 -1.77
CA SER A 125 18.44 2.85 -2.56
C SER A 125 18.39 4.18 -1.81
N MET A 126 17.55 4.27 -0.78
CA MET A 126 17.28 5.53 -0.09
C MET A 126 18.38 5.87 0.91
N ASN A 127 18.86 7.11 0.85
CA ASN A 127 19.61 7.71 1.95
C ASN A 127 18.66 7.98 3.13
N LEU A 128 19.08 7.71 4.37
CA LEU A 128 18.22 7.83 5.55
C LEU A 128 17.72 9.25 5.78
N ASP A 129 18.53 10.29 5.55
CA ASP A 129 18.09 11.69 5.66
C ASP A 129 16.98 11.98 4.66
N LEU A 130 17.13 11.50 3.41
CA LEU A 130 16.15 11.66 2.36
C LEU A 130 14.85 10.93 2.70
N PHE A 131 14.95 9.68 3.14
CA PHE A 131 13.78 8.88 3.55
C PHE A 131 13.01 9.54 4.70
N GLU A 132 13.74 10.00 5.73
CA GLU A 132 13.13 10.65 6.89
C GLU A 132 12.42 11.96 6.50
N THR A 133 13.02 12.76 5.60
CA THR A 133 12.35 13.97 5.11
C THR A 133 11.12 13.62 4.26
N CYS A 134 11.16 12.57 3.43
CA CYS A 134 9.98 12.09 2.70
C CYS A 134 8.83 11.71 3.65
N LEU A 135 9.11 11.06 4.79
CA LEU A 135 8.10 10.76 5.81
C LEU A 135 7.47 12.02 6.42
N SER A 136 8.18 13.14 6.44
CA SER A 136 7.67 14.40 6.97
C SER A 136 6.51 14.98 6.15
N LEU A 137 6.34 14.56 4.88
CA LEU A 137 5.19 14.91 4.05
C LEU A 137 3.87 14.47 4.70
N THR A 138 3.83 13.23 5.18
CA THR A 138 2.67 12.70 5.90
C THR A 138 2.41 13.51 7.17
N ARG A 139 3.45 13.85 7.92
CA ARG A 139 3.31 14.68 9.14
C ARG A 139 2.76 16.07 8.82
N LYS A 140 3.18 16.66 7.69
CA LYS A 140 2.65 17.96 7.23
C LYS A 140 1.17 17.89 6.90
N LEU A 141 0.73 16.84 6.20
CA LEU A 141 -0.69 16.61 5.91
C LEU A 141 -1.48 16.32 7.20
N ASP A 142 -0.97 15.48 8.10
CA ASP A 142 -1.58 15.19 9.39
C ASP A 142 -1.81 16.47 10.20
N LYS A 143 -0.79 17.32 10.30
CA LYS A 143 -0.89 18.61 10.99
C LYS A 143 -1.92 19.53 10.34
N LYS A 144 -1.94 19.62 9.01
CA LYS A 144 -2.90 20.46 8.26
C LYS A 144 -4.34 20.04 8.51
N TYR A 145 -4.62 18.71 8.55
CA TYR A 145 -5.98 18.18 8.58
C TYR A 145 -6.38 17.57 9.93
N GLY A 146 -5.59 17.75 10.97
CA GLY A 146 -5.88 17.20 12.31
C GLY A 146 -5.96 15.67 12.30
N LYS A 147 -5.10 15.00 11.53
CA LYS A 147 -5.00 13.54 11.46
C LYS A 147 -3.79 13.03 12.24
N HIS A 148 -3.79 11.73 12.54
CA HIS A 148 -2.68 11.06 13.19
C HIS A 148 -2.45 9.71 12.54
N THR A 149 -1.52 9.66 11.61
CA THR A 149 -1.21 8.46 10.83
C THR A 149 -0.12 7.68 11.52
N ILE A 150 -0.43 6.45 11.95
CA ILE A 150 0.50 5.52 12.61
C ILE A 150 0.83 4.30 11.76
N ALA A 151 0.16 4.13 10.64
CA ALA A 151 0.32 2.99 9.76
C ALA A 151 0.90 3.39 8.41
N ALA A 152 1.89 2.64 7.94
CA ALA A 152 2.46 2.73 6.62
C ALA A 152 2.07 1.51 5.76
N LYS A 153 2.12 1.67 4.45
CA LYS A 153 1.92 0.61 3.47
C LYS A 153 3.00 0.72 2.40
N MET A 154 3.67 -0.37 2.12
CA MET A 154 4.48 -0.56 0.92
C MET A 154 3.98 -1.82 0.22
N THR A 155 3.50 -1.68 -1.01
CA THR A 155 2.99 -2.78 -1.82
C THR A 155 4.01 -3.03 -2.92
N ASP A 156 4.09 -4.26 -3.39
CA ASP A 156 4.90 -4.72 -4.50
C ASP A 156 6.30 -5.19 -4.08
N VAL A 157 7.18 -4.30 -3.66
CA VAL A 157 8.55 -4.64 -3.22
C VAL A 157 8.52 -5.67 -2.09
N PRO A 158 9.11 -6.87 -2.29
CA PRO A 158 9.04 -7.96 -1.30
C PRO A 158 9.80 -7.69 -0.02
N GLY A 159 10.85 -6.87 -0.07
CA GLY A 159 11.73 -6.66 1.05
C GLY A 159 12.21 -5.23 1.24
N HIS A 160 12.53 -4.93 2.48
CA HIS A 160 13.04 -3.63 2.88
C HIS A 160 14.14 -3.79 3.92
N THR A 161 15.07 -2.83 3.95
CA THR A 161 16.11 -2.81 4.99
C THR A 161 15.56 -2.42 6.36
N ARG A 162 16.05 -3.06 7.42
CA ARG A 162 15.71 -2.69 8.81
C ARG A 162 16.11 -1.26 9.19
N SER A 163 16.99 -0.65 8.43
CA SER A 163 17.41 0.73 8.65
C SER A 163 16.25 1.74 8.58
N ILE A 164 15.11 1.39 7.96
CA ILE A 164 13.93 2.27 7.90
C ILE A 164 13.11 2.27 9.20
N ILE A 165 13.30 1.31 10.11
CA ILE A 165 12.48 1.16 11.33
C ILE A 165 12.63 2.38 12.22
N ALA A 166 13.86 2.78 12.55
CA ALA A 166 14.11 3.92 13.42
C ALA A 166 13.54 5.25 12.86
N PRO A 167 13.77 5.63 11.57
CA PRO A 167 13.14 6.84 11.01
C PRO A 167 11.61 6.75 10.97
N MET A 168 11.02 5.58 10.71
CA MET A 168 9.57 5.41 10.80
C MET A 168 9.05 5.65 12.21
N ASN A 169 9.72 5.10 13.24
CA ASN A 169 9.35 5.33 14.64
C ASN A 169 9.45 6.82 15.00
N ARG A 170 10.52 7.52 14.59
CA ARG A 170 10.64 8.99 14.80
C ARG A 170 9.51 9.75 14.12
N ALA A 171 9.05 9.30 12.97
CA ALA A 171 7.88 9.83 12.30
C ALA A 171 6.54 9.42 12.93
N GLY A 172 6.52 8.66 14.03
CA GLY A 172 5.31 8.19 14.72
C GLY A 172 4.61 7.01 14.05
N ILE A 173 5.26 6.35 13.08
CA ILE A 173 4.75 5.15 12.42
C ILE A 173 5.08 3.95 13.30
N GLN A 174 4.07 3.11 13.57
CA GLN A 174 4.16 1.94 14.46
C GLN A 174 3.80 0.64 13.75
N PHE A 175 3.28 0.73 12.54
CA PHE A 175 2.81 -0.39 11.75
C PHE A 175 3.22 -0.22 10.29
N LEU A 176 3.66 -1.32 9.68
CA LEU A 176 3.96 -1.40 8.25
C LEU A 176 3.23 -2.60 7.64
N HIS A 177 2.47 -2.37 6.58
CA HIS A 177 1.93 -3.42 5.74
C HIS A 177 2.81 -3.57 4.50
N ILE A 178 3.31 -4.78 4.27
CA ILE A 178 3.98 -5.19 3.02
C ILE A 178 3.06 -6.18 2.32
N GLY A 179 2.64 -5.83 1.10
CA GLY A 179 1.90 -6.72 0.21
C GLY A 179 2.78 -7.05 -0.98
N VAL A 180 3.34 -8.24 -0.98
CA VAL A 180 4.37 -8.68 -1.94
C VAL A 180 3.78 -8.91 -3.32
N ASN A 181 4.53 -8.58 -4.37
CA ASN A 181 4.22 -8.92 -5.75
C ASN A 181 3.98 -10.43 -5.91
N SER A 182 2.92 -10.80 -6.62
CA SER A 182 2.52 -12.21 -6.79
C SER A 182 3.55 -13.06 -7.54
N ALA A 183 4.40 -12.45 -8.35
CA ALA A 183 5.48 -13.15 -9.07
C ALA A 183 6.74 -13.38 -8.23
N CYS A 184 6.81 -12.82 -7.01
CA CYS A 184 7.97 -12.94 -6.15
C CYS A 184 7.83 -14.08 -5.14
N PRO A 185 8.92 -14.82 -4.85
CA PRO A 185 8.91 -15.79 -3.77
C PRO A 185 8.72 -15.06 -2.42
N VAL A 186 7.88 -15.64 -1.58
CA VAL A 186 7.61 -15.12 -0.23
C VAL A 186 8.48 -15.88 0.76
N PRO A 187 9.33 -15.17 1.54
CA PRO A 187 10.12 -15.79 2.60
C PRO A 187 9.21 -16.29 3.73
N ASP A 188 9.74 -17.20 4.54
CA ASP A 188 9.06 -17.71 5.74
C ASP A 188 9.08 -16.64 6.84
N VAL A 189 8.10 -15.75 6.78
CA VAL A 189 7.89 -14.66 7.72
C VAL A 189 6.47 -14.77 8.28
N PRO A 190 6.27 -14.66 9.61
CA PRO A 190 4.94 -14.63 10.19
C PRO A 190 4.08 -13.51 9.59
N ALA A 191 2.81 -13.82 9.30
CA ALA A 191 1.87 -12.85 8.71
C ALA A 191 1.75 -11.55 9.52
N PHE A 192 1.91 -11.66 10.85
CA PHE A 192 2.00 -10.53 11.78
C PHE A 192 3.17 -10.76 12.74
N CYS A 193 4.10 -9.80 12.81
CA CYS A 193 5.26 -9.90 13.68
C CYS A 193 5.74 -8.54 14.18
N ARG A 194 6.65 -8.54 15.15
CA ARG A 194 7.46 -7.37 15.52
C ARG A 194 8.76 -7.40 14.71
N TRP A 195 8.91 -6.48 13.81
CA TRP A 195 10.15 -6.35 13.05
C TRP A 195 11.08 -5.39 13.78
N ARG A 196 12.24 -5.91 14.20
CA ARG A 196 13.17 -5.23 15.12
C ARG A 196 14.51 -4.96 14.45
N ASP A 197 15.00 -3.73 14.60
CA ASP A 197 16.36 -3.35 14.21
C ASP A 197 17.40 -3.74 15.29
N PRO A 198 18.72 -3.60 14.99
CA PRO A 198 19.78 -3.89 15.96
C PRO A 198 19.75 -3.02 17.22
N ASP A 199 19.20 -1.82 17.15
CA ASP A 199 19.11 -0.86 18.26
C ASP A 199 17.86 -1.07 19.12
N GLY A 200 17.01 -2.05 18.77
CA GLY A 200 15.81 -2.40 19.52
C GLY A 200 14.56 -1.60 19.14
N ASN A 201 14.61 -0.75 18.09
CA ASN A 201 13.41 -0.13 17.55
C ASN A 201 12.54 -1.18 16.86
N GLU A 202 11.21 -1.02 16.94
CA GLU A 202 10.27 -2.00 16.41
C GLU A 202 9.12 -1.36 15.62
N LEU A 203 8.70 -2.07 14.58
CA LEU A 203 7.41 -1.88 13.92
C LEU A 203 6.60 -3.18 14.03
N ILE A 204 5.29 -3.07 14.16
CA ILE A 204 4.42 -4.20 13.84
C ILE A 204 4.40 -4.32 12.32
N LEU A 205 4.79 -5.49 11.81
CA LEU A 205 4.79 -5.80 10.39
C LEU A 205 3.61 -6.74 10.08
N ALA A 206 2.78 -6.36 9.11
CA ALA A 206 1.87 -7.26 8.42
C ALA A 206 2.49 -7.61 7.07
N TYR A 207 2.89 -8.86 6.89
CA TYR A 207 3.57 -9.35 5.69
C TYR A 207 2.65 -10.31 4.94
N GLN A 208 2.25 -9.96 3.74
CA GLN A 208 1.25 -10.70 2.96
C GLN A 208 1.68 -10.83 1.51
N GLN A 209 1.24 -11.92 0.87
CA GLN A 209 1.36 -12.14 -0.56
C GLN A 209 0.28 -11.37 -1.35
N ASP A 210 0.40 -11.32 -2.66
CA ASP A 210 -0.62 -10.82 -3.59
C ASP A 210 -1.14 -9.41 -3.26
N TYR A 211 -0.21 -8.48 -2.94
CA TYR A 211 -0.52 -7.08 -2.59
C TYR A 211 -1.37 -6.91 -1.33
N GLY A 212 -1.59 -7.98 -0.60
CA GLY A 212 -2.42 -8.06 0.59
C GLY A 212 -3.75 -8.73 0.31
N THR A 213 -3.95 -9.83 1.04
CA THR A 213 -5.13 -10.69 0.95
C THR A 213 -5.97 -10.59 2.21
N GLU A 214 -7.01 -11.39 2.27
CA GLU A 214 -7.79 -11.54 3.48
C GLU A 214 -7.02 -12.32 4.53
N SER A 215 -7.10 -11.87 5.78
CA SER A 215 -6.43 -12.50 6.91
C SER A 215 -7.21 -12.32 8.21
N LEU A 216 -6.99 -13.22 9.17
CA LEU A 216 -7.48 -13.06 10.55
C LEU A 216 -6.40 -12.43 11.41
N LEU A 217 -6.78 -11.48 12.24
CA LEU A 217 -5.91 -10.97 13.29
C LEU A 217 -5.67 -12.05 14.37
N PRO A 218 -4.64 -11.92 15.22
CA PRO A 218 -4.32 -12.90 16.25
C PRO A 218 -5.44 -13.18 17.24
N ASP A 219 -6.45 -12.30 17.35
CA ASP A 219 -7.63 -12.51 18.19
C ASP A 219 -8.60 -13.58 17.64
N GLY A 220 -8.41 -14.05 16.41
CA GLY A 220 -9.26 -15.03 15.74
C GLY A 220 -10.69 -14.55 15.43
N GLN A 221 -11.06 -13.34 15.82
CA GLN A 221 -12.42 -12.79 15.69
C GLN A 221 -12.49 -11.56 14.79
N THR A 222 -11.35 -11.01 14.42
CA THR A 222 -11.26 -9.86 13.51
C THR A 222 -10.62 -10.28 12.20
N ALA A 223 -11.35 -10.13 11.10
CA ALA A 223 -10.81 -10.30 9.76
C ALA A 223 -10.41 -8.93 9.14
N VAL A 224 -9.42 -8.98 8.27
CA VAL A 224 -9.00 -7.84 7.43
C VAL A 224 -9.19 -8.23 5.98
N ALA A 225 -10.02 -7.51 5.24
CA ALA A 225 -10.25 -7.68 3.82
C ALA A 225 -9.61 -6.52 3.06
N ILE A 226 -8.49 -6.77 2.39
CA ILE A 226 -7.77 -5.77 1.60
C ILE A 226 -8.23 -5.86 0.15
N ASN A 227 -8.68 -4.75 -0.40
CA ASN A 227 -9.19 -4.66 -1.75
C ASN A 227 -8.41 -3.61 -2.54
N PHE A 228 -8.00 -3.96 -3.75
CA PHE A 228 -7.42 -3.05 -4.72
C PHE A 228 -7.83 -3.44 -6.14
N THR A 229 -7.58 -2.61 -7.12
CA THR A 229 -8.07 -2.78 -8.50
C THR A 229 -7.02 -3.27 -9.48
N GLY A 230 -5.76 -3.20 -9.11
CA GLY A 230 -4.58 -3.47 -9.94
C GLY A 230 -3.66 -2.25 -10.00
N ASP A 231 -2.54 -2.43 -10.70
CA ASP A 231 -1.48 -1.44 -10.80
C ASP A 231 -1.96 -0.25 -11.63
N ASN A 232 -2.01 0.92 -11.00
CA ASN A 232 -2.51 2.16 -11.60
C ASN A 232 -3.92 2.08 -12.23
N HIS A 233 -4.78 1.15 -11.77
CA HIS A 233 -6.17 1.04 -12.25
C HIS A 233 -7.15 2.00 -11.54
N GLY A 234 -6.67 2.77 -10.57
CA GLY A 234 -7.47 3.76 -9.86
C GLY A 234 -8.43 3.15 -8.83
N PRO A 235 -9.54 3.84 -8.50
CA PRO A 235 -10.49 3.39 -7.48
C PRO A 235 -11.46 2.33 -7.99
N HIS A 236 -12.03 1.57 -7.06
CA HIS A 236 -13.15 0.67 -7.33
C HIS A 236 -14.37 1.45 -7.87
N SER A 237 -15.16 0.83 -8.72
CA SER A 237 -16.49 1.35 -9.08
C SER A 237 -17.46 1.21 -7.91
N TYR A 238 -18.52 2.00 -7.92
CA TYR A 238 -19.61 1.90 -6.95
C TYR A 238 -20.19 0.47 -6.89
N GLU A 239 -20.44 -0.13 -8.05
CA GLU A 239 -21.00 -1.48 -8.17
C GLU A 239 -20.04 -2.53 -7.59
N ARG A 240 -18.75 -2.37 -7.83
CA ARG A 240 -17.74 -3.28 -7.26
C ARG A 240 -17.66 -3.18 -5.74
N VAL A 241 -17.72 -1.98 -5.19
CA VAL A 241 -17.76 -1.78 -3.73
C VAL A 241 -18.98 -2.48 -3.12
N LYS A 242 -20.16 -2.30 -3.70
CA LYS A 242 -21.40 -2.97 -3.27
C LYS A 242 -21.26 -4.50 -3.32
N ALA A 243 -20.68 -5.03 -4.40
CA ALA A 243 -20.45 -6.47 -4.54
C ALA A 243 -19.50 -7.02 -3.47
N ILE A 244 -18.41 -6.30 -3.15
CA ILE A 244 -17.47 -6.67 -2.08
C ILE A 244 -18.20 -6.73 -0.73
N TYR A 245 -19.01 -5.73 -0.39
CA TYR A 245 -19.79 -5.75 0.85
C TYR A 245 -20.80 -6.88 0.90
N ALA A 246 -21.49 -7.16 -0.21
CA ALA A 246 -22.44 -8.27 -0.30
C ALA A 246 -21.78 -9.63 -0.09
N ASP A 247 -20.60 -9.81 -0.67
CA ASP A 247 -19.79 -11.00 -0.51
C ASP A 247 -19.29 -11.19 0.93
N LEU A 248 -18.71 -10.13 1.52
CA LEU A 248 -18.25 -10.16 2.92
C LEU A 248 -19.40 -10.48 3.91
N ARG A 249 -20.62 -10.00 3.67
CA ARG A 249 -21.79 -10.35 4.49
C ARG A 249 -22.15 -11.84 4.39
N LYS A 250 -21.96 -12.46 3.23
CA LYS A 250 -22.18 -13.92 3.06
C LYS A 250 -21.13 -14.72 3.79
N ARG A 251 -19.86 -14.34 3.67
CA ARG A 251 -18.74 -15.05 4.29
C ARG A 251 -18.65 -14.86 5.80
N TYR A 252 -19.05 -13.67 6.29
CA TYR A 252 -19.00 -13.29 7.71
C TYR A 252 -20.38 -12.81 8.20
N PRO A 253 -21.37 -13.73 8.31
CA PRO A 253 -22.77 -13.37 8.56
C PRO A 253 -22.98 -12.67 9.92
N ASN A 254 -22.12 -12.93 10.91
CA ASN A 254 -22.21 -12.36 12.25
C ASN A 254 -21.29 -11.15 12.47
N ALA A 255 -20.58 -10.71 11.44
CA ALA A 255 -19.57 -9.68 11.59
C ALA A 255 -20.10 -8.28 11.30
N ARG A 256 -19.61 -7.31 12.07
CA ARG A 256 -19.72 -5.89 11.71
C ARG A 256 -18.65 -5.55 10.67
N LEU A 257 -19.06 -5.09 9.49
CA LEU A 257 -18.18 -4.62 8.42
C LEU A 257 -17.83 -3.14 8.64
N ILE A 258 -16.53 -2.82 8.69
CA ILE A 258 -16.02 -1.49 9.00
C ILE A 258 -15.05 -1.06 7.90
N ALA A 259 -15.46 -0.11 7.05
CA ALA A 259 -14.52 0.54 6.14
C ALA A 259 -13.52 1.37 6.94
N CYS A 260 -12.25 1.16 6.71
CA CYS A 260 -11.19 1.80 7.48
C CYS A 260 -9.89 1.96 6.69
N SER A 261 -8.92 2.62 7.30
CA SER A 261 -7.51 2.65 6.90
C SER A 261 -6.73 1.56 7.63
N PHE A 262 -5.43 1.48 7.33
CA PHE A 262 -4.52 0.62 8.10
C PHE A 262 -4.31 1.09 9.55
N ASN A 263 -4.65 2.33 9.90
CA ASN A 263 -4.54 2.83 11.26
C ASN A 263 -5.40 2.05 12.26
N GLU A 264 -6.61 1.65 11.87
CA GLU A 264 -7.52 0.91 12.73
C GLU A 264 -7.00 -0.50 13.01
N ILE A 265 -6.42 -1.13 11.99
CA ILE A 265 -5.75 -2.44 12.11
C ILE A 265 -4.53 -2.33 13.04
N ALA A 266 -3.71 -1.30 12.83
CA ALA A 266 -2.55 -1.02 13.67
C ALA A 266 -2.93 -0.86 15.14
N LYS A 267 -4.01 -0.12 15.45
CA LYS A 267 -4.49 0.08 16.81
C LYS A 267 -4.90 -1.23 17.51
N ASP A 268 -5.50 -2.15 16.77
CA ASP A 268 -5.88 -3.45 17.35
C ASP A 268 -4.64 -4.34 17.58
N LEU A 269 -3.72 -4.39 16.62
CA LEU A 269 -2.48 -5.15 16.75
C LEU A 269 -1.57 -4.60 17.86
N LEU A 270 -1.56 -3.29 18.09
CA LEU A 270 -0.82 -2.68 19.18
C LEU A 270 -1.28 -3.17 20.57
N LYS A 271 -2.56 -3.55 20.73
CA LYS A 271 -3.09 -4.11 22.00
C LYS A 271 -2.51 -5.49 22.33
N CYS A 272 -2.10 -6.25 21.33
CA CYS A 272 -1.51 -7.59 21.48
C CYS A 272 -0.06 -7.66 21.00
N LYS A 273 0.62 -6.50 20.87
CA LYS A 273 1.98 -6.40 20.31
C LYS A 273 2.95 -7.38 20.92
N GLU A 274 2.94 -7.52 22.26
CA GLU A 274 3.89 -8.37 22.99
C GLU A 274 3.68 -9.87 22.74
N GLN A 275 2.53 -10.27 22.20
CA GLN A 275 2.23 -11.66 21.83
C GLN A 275 2.73 -12.00 20.43
N LEU A 276 3.10 -10.99 19.61
CA LEU A 276 3.57 -11.21 18.24
C LEU A 276 5.02 -11.73 18.27
N PRO A 277 5.36 -12.67 17.37
CA PRO A 277 6.74 -13.13 17.22
C PRO A 277 7.66 -12.00 16.81
N VAL A 278 8.95 -12.08 17.19
CA VAL A 278 9.95 -11.07 16.83
C VAL A 278 10.80 -11.58 15.69
N VAL A 279 10.95 -10.75 14.65
CA VAL A 279 11.82 -10.97 13.50
C VAL A 279 12.95 -9.93 13.54
N THR A 280 14.20 -10.40 13.52
CA THR A 280 15.40 -9.54 13.59
C THR A 280 16.27 -9.62 12.35
N SER A 281 15.84 -10.34 11.32
CA SER A 281 16.51 -10.43 10.02
C SER A 281 16.03 -9.34 9.06
N GLU A 282 16.78 -9.09 7.99
CA GLU A 282 16.25 -8.48 6.78
C GLU A 282 15.19 -9.40 6.18
N ILE A 283 14.22 -8.86 5.48
CA ILE A 283 13.07 -9.59 4.97
C ILE A 283 12.92 -9.34 3.48
N GLY A 284 12.90 -10.43 2.70
CA GLY A 284 12.58 -10.43 1.29
C GLY A 284 13.65 -9.85 0.39
N ASP A 285 13.34 -9.81 -0.88
CA ASP A 285 14.17 -9.23 -1.94
C ASP A 285 13.87 -7.73 -2.07
N THR A 286 14.89 -6.90 -2.06
CA THR A 286 14.76 -5.43 -2.12
C THR A 286 14.63 -4.87 -3.53
N TRP A 287 14.60 -5.71 -4.55
CA TRP A 287 14.44 -5.37 -5.97
C TRP A 287 15.50 -4.43 -6.58
N ILE A 288 16.68 -4.38 -5.99
CA ILE A 288 17.76 -3.52 -6.49
C ILE A 288 18.45 -4.02 -7.77
N TYR A 289 18.12 -5.21 -8.26
CA TYR A 289 18.72 -5.79 -9.46
C TYR A 289 18.43 -4.98 -10.74
N GLY A 290 17.33 -4.22 -10.77
CA GLY A 290 17.00 -3.30 -11.88
C GLY A 290 17.96 -2.13 -12.03
N TYR A 291 18.78 -1.83 -11.03
CA TYR A 291 19.73 -0.69 -11.06
C TYR A 291 20.78 -0.80 -12.15
N GLY A 292 21.15 -2.01 -12.53
CA GLY A 292 22.07 -2.26 -13.62
C GLY A 292 21.59 -1.76 -14.99
N SER A 293 20.30 -1.60 -15.18
CA SER A 293 19.73 -1.09 -16.44
C SER A 293 19.86 0.43 -16.60
N ALA A 294 20.04 1.18 -15.50
CA ALA A 294 20.18 2.64 -15.49
C ALA A 294 21.31 3.14 -14.58
N PRO A 295 22.57 2.65 -14.74
CA PRO A 295 23.63 2.88 -13.77
C PRO A 295 23.99 4.36 -13.60
N ILE A 296 23.93 5.15 -14.66
CA ILE A 296 24.22 6.60 -14.61
C ILE A 296 23.12 7.34 -13.81
N ARG A 297 21.86 6.96 -13.97
CA ARG A 297 20.74 7.52 -13.19
C ARG A 297 20.94 7.23 -11.71
N MET A 298 21.26 6.00 -11.36
CA MET A 298 21.49 5.60 -9.97
C MET A 298 22.73 6.25 -9.36
N ALA A 299 23.81 6.39 -10.12
CA ALA A 299 25.00 7.11 -9.66
C ALA A 299 24.70 8.59 -9.36
N LYS A 300 23.93 9.26 -10.22
CA LYS A 300 23.47 10.65 -9.98
C LYS A 300 22.55 10.74 -8.78
N PHE A 301 21.60 9.82 -8.63
CA PHE A 301 20.71 9.76 -7.48
C PHE A 301 21.48 9.65 -6.16
N ARG A 302 22.44 8.73 -6.09
CA ARG A 302 23.31 8.57 -4.91
C ARG A 302 24.13 9.81 -4.64
N ALA A 303 24.74 10.42 -5.66
CA ALA A 303 25.53 11.64 -5.51
C ALA A 303 24.66 12.81 -4.99
N LEU A 304 23.46 12.99 -5.52
CA LEU A 304 22.49 14.00 -5.06
C LEU A 304 22.01 13.71 -3.63
N SER A 305 21.79 12.46 -3.27
CA SER A 305 21.40 12.08 -1.90
C SER A 305 22.50 12.38 -0.88
N VAL A 306 23.77 12.14 -1.23
CA VAL A 306 24.92 12.51 -0.40
C VAL A 306 25.03 14.05 -0.26
N LEU A 307 24.90 14.76 -1.38
CA LEU A 307 24.95 16.22 -1.41
C LEU A 307 23.80 16.84 -0.58
N TYR A 308 22.61 16.23 -0.64
CA TYR A 308 21.46 16.62 0.16
C TYR A 308 21.76 16.52 1.67
N SER A 309 22.30 15.38 2.14
CA SER A 309 22.73 15.23 3.54
C SER A 309 23.79 16.26 3.94
N GLN A 310 24.72 16.57 3.03
CA GLN A 310 25.74 17.58 3.27
C GLN A 310 25.12 18.98 3.39
N TRP A 311 24.16 19.35 2.56
CA TRP A 311 23.47 20.65 2.66
C TRP A 311 22.71 20.81 3.96
N LEU A 312 22.05 19.74 4.44
CA LEU A 312 21.39 19.75 5.76
C LEU A 312 22.42 19.94 6.87
N LYS A 313 23.54 19.24 6.81
CA LYS A 313 24.61 19.33 7.81
C LYS A 313 25.27 20.72 7.83
N ASP A 314 25.50 21.31 6.66
CA ASP A 314 26.11 22.63 6.51
C ASP A 314 25.14 23.79 6.79
N GLY A 315 23.86 23.49 7.04
CA GLY A 315 22.81 24.49 7.22
C GLY A 315 22.45 25.28 5.95
N LYS A 316 22.89 24.80 4.76
CA LYS A 316 22.53 25.37 3.45
C LYS A 316 21.06 25.08 3.10
N LEU A 317 20.54 23.97 3.60
CA LEU A 317 19.14 23.58 3.52
C LEU A 317 18.62 23.38 4.96
N LYS A 318 17.51 24.01 5.29
CA LYS A 318 16.94 23.93 6.64
C LYS A 318 15.98 22.75 6.71
N ARG A 319 16.30 21.74 7.52
CA ARG A 319 15.43 20.57 7.72
C ARG A 319 14.02 20.99 8.12
N GLY A 320 13.02 20.44 7.44
CA GLY A 320 11.59 20.72 7.66
C GLY A 320 11.08 22.02 7.03
N SER A 321 11.89 22.74 6.25
CA SER A 321 11.41 23.84 5.41
C SER A 321 10.62 23.32 4.22
N ASP A 322 9.86 24.18 3.54
CA ASP A 322 9.15 23.81 2.32
C ASP A 322 10.11 23.44 1.17
N GLU A 323 11.26 24.12 1.11
CA GLU A 323 12.32 23.82 0.13
C GLU A 323 12.92 22.43 0.37
N ASP A 324 13.24 22.10 1.63
CA ASP A 324 13.73 20.78 2.02
C ASP A 324 12.73 19.69 1.64
N LEU A 325 11.47 19.86 2.01
CA LEU A 325 10.42 18.88 1.72
C LEU A 325 10.21 18.72 0.21
N ASN A 326 10.09 19.80 -0.55
CA ASN A 326 9.88 19.75 -1.98
C ASN A 326 11.06 19.07 -2.69
N PHE A 327 12.31 19.43 -2.33
CA PHE A 327 13.49 18.79 -2.90
C PHE A 327 13.55 17.30 -2.57
N ALA A 328 13.33 16.94 -1.30
CA ALA A 328 13.42 15.55 -0.85
C ALA A 328 12.32 14.67 -1.48
N VAL A 329 11.10 15.16 -1.60
CA VAL A 329 9.99 14.41 -2.19
C VAL A 329 10.24 14.15 -3.68
N GLU A 330 10.71 15.15 -4.43
CA GLU A 330 11.03 14.97 -5.87
C GLU A 330 12.27 14.10 -6.08
N LEU A 331 13.31 14.25 -5.25
CA LEU A 331 14.49 13.36 -5.32
C LEU A 331 14.13 11.93 -4.93
N GLY A 332 13.28 11.77 -3.91
CA GLY A 332 12.82 10.47 -3.41
C GLY A 332 12.01 9.68 -4.43
N LEU A 333 11.33 10.33 -5.38
CA LEU A 333 10.64 9.66 -6.49
C LEU A 333 11.60 8.85 -7.39
N ILE A 334 12.91 9.14 -7.39
CA ILE A 334 13.88 8.31 -8.11
C ILE A 334 14.08 6.96 -7.42
N GLY A 335 13.85 6.90 -6.11
CA GLY A 335 13.87 5.67 -5.31
C GLY A 335 12.50 5.02 -5.17
N GLU A 336 11.47 5.57 -5.81
CA GLU A 336 10.17 4.91 -5.94
C GLU A 336 10.32 3.67 -6.84
N HIS A 337 9.61 2.60 -6.51
CA HIS A 337 9.68 1.34 -7.24
C HIS A 337 8.96 1.44 -8.60
N THR A 338 9.35 0.75 -9.64
CA THR A 338 10.42 -0.24 -9.69
C THR A 338 11.53 0.29 -10.61
N GLN A 339 12.77 0.14 -10.18
CA GLN A 339 13.90 0.48 -11.06
C GLN A 339 14.13 -0.66 -12.06
N GLY A 340 14.25 -0.31 -13.35
CA GLY A 340 14.50 -1.25 -14.41
C GLY A 340 13.30 -1.50 -15.30
N MET A 341 13.27 -2.68 -15.92
CA MET A 341 12.23 -3.02 -16.90
C MET A 341 11.20 -3.96 -16.28
N ASP A 342 9.97 -3.81 -16.74
CA ASP A 342 8.99 -4.88 -16.68
C ASP A 342 9.56 -6.16 -17.34
N ILE A 343 9.16 -7.29 -16.83
CA ILE A 343 9.41 -8.58 -17.49
C ILE A 343 8.44 -8.68 -18.64
N PRO A 344 8.92 -8.84 -19.90
CA PRO A 344 8.03 -8.96 -21.06
C PRO A 344 7.17 -10.23 -21.00
#